data_d56f83feba4bbc24f618f023f5b532cf
#
_entry.id   d56f83feba4bbc24f618f023f5b532cf
#
_cell.length_a   1.000
_cell.length_b   1.000
_cell.length_c   1.000
_cell.angle_alpha   90.00
_cell.angle_beta   90.00
_cell.angle_gamma   90.00
#
_symmetry.space_group_name_H-M   'P 1'
#
loop_
_entity.id
_entity.type
_entity.pdbx_description
1 polymer ?
#
loop_
_entity_poly.entity_id
_entity_poly.type
_entity_poly.pdbx_seq_one_letter_code
_entity_poly.pdbx_strand_id
1 'polypeptide(L)'
;MQIAGYNPMNEPTDPEHTRLQVWYKDVERAIRKVDPDHILFLDGNSYSMDFSAFEEVLPNCVYSIHDYSNMGFPAGQPYEGTDEQIDTLKRQYERKVAFMRERKVPVSALPSPTVQRI
;
A
#
# COMPACT_ATOMS: atom_id res chain seq x y z
N MET A 1 22.34 9.29 11.84
CA MET A 1 21.19 8.40 11.58
C MET A 1 20.83 8.52 10.11
N GLN A 2 20.82 7.43 9.39
CA GLN A 2 20.44 7.43 7.97
C GLN A 2 18.96 7.04 7.88
N ILE A 3 18.18 7.79 7.11
CA ILE A 3 16.79 7.49 6.79
C ILE A 3 16.71 6.88 5.40
N ALA A 4 15.85 5.89 5.21
CA ALA A 4 15.67 5.22 3.92
C ALA A 4 14.84 6.06 2.94
N GLY A 5 13.90 6.84 3.47
CA GLY A 5 12.99 7.66 2.68
C GLY A 5 11.85 8.23 3.51
N TYR A 6 10.83 8.73 2.83
CA TYR A 6 9.68 9.40 3.43
C TYR A 6 8.38 8.68 3.10
N ASN A 7 7.50 8.54 4.08
CA ASN A 7 6.08 8.21 3.85
C ASN A 7 5.26 9.49 4.09
N PRO A 8 4.82 10.19 3.04
CA PRO A 8 4.17 11.49 3.19
C PRO A 8 2.74 11.41 3.74
N MET A 9 2.09 10.25 3.61
CA MET A 9 0.73 10.03 4.13
C MET A 9 0.53 8.56 4.47
N ASN A 10 0.12 8.29 5.70
CA ASN A 10 -0.21 6.95 6.17
C ASN A 10 -1.70 6.68 5.99
N GLU A 11 -2.04 5.54 5.39
CA GLU A 11 -3.40 5.02 5.26
C GLU A 11 -4.45 6.03 4.74
N PRO A 12 -4.22 6.65 3.59
CA PRO A 12 -5.16 7.62 3.06
C PRO A 12 -6.52 7.01 2.74
N THR A 13 -7.55 7.84 2.81
CA THR A 13 -8.90 7.50 2.37
C THR A 13 -9.42 8.60 1.45
N ASP A 14 -9.55 8.27 0.17
CA ASP A 14 -10.12 9.13 -0.87
C ASP A 14 -11.36 8.46 -1.45
N PRO A 15 -12.57 8.81 -0.97
CA PRO A 15 -13.80 8.13 -1.37
C PRO A 15 -14.12 8.25 -2.87
N GLU A 16 -13.64 9.31 -3.49
CA GLU A 16 -13.89 9.58 -4.91
C GLU A 16 -12.82 8.98 -5.83
N HIS A 17 -11.72 8.45 -5.28
CA HIS A 17 -10.58 7.89 -6.00
C HIS A 17 -9.94 8.84 -7.03
N THR A 18 -10.04 10.14 -6.85
CA THR A 18 -9.60 11.15 -7.83
C THR A 18 -8.48 12.04 -7.34
N ARG A 19 -8.30 12.18 -6.03
CA ARG A 19 -7.43 13.20 -5.42
C ARG A 19 -6.08 12.66 -4.99
N LEU A 20 -6.02 11.42 -4.53
CA LEU A 20 -4.82 10.86 -3.90
C LEU A 20 -3.61 10.88 -4.83
N GLN A 21 -3.76 10.42 -6.06
CA GLN A 21 -2.66 10.39 -7.02
C GLN A 21 -2.21 11.80 -7.43
N VAL A 22 -3.14 12.73 -7.59
CA VAL A 22 -2.84 14.15 -7.89
C VAL A 22 -2.01 14.74 -6.75
N TRP A 23 -2.43 14.52 -5.50
CA TRP A 23 -1.71 14.98 -4.32
C TRP A 23 -0.30 14.39 -4.23
N TYR A 24 -0.15 13.09 -4.50
CA TYR A 24 1.18 12.46 -4.52
C TYR A 24 2.10 13.06 -5.58
N LYS A 25 1.60 13.41 -6.76
CA LYS A 25 2.39 14.12 -7.79
C LYS A 25 2.92 15.46 -7.30
N ASP A 26 2.07 16.21 -6.61
CA ASP A 26 2.45 17.53 -6.09
C ASP A 26 3.46 17.42 -4.94
N VAL A 27 3.25 16.46 -4.04
CA VAL A 27 4.17 16.16 -2.93
C VAL A 27 5.51 15.66 -3.45
N GLU A 28 5.50 14.74 -4.40
CA GLU A 28 6.74 14.25 -5.04
C GLU A 28 7.53 15.41 -5.61
N ARG A 29 6.92 16.27 -6.42
CA ARG A 29 7.59 17.45 -6.99
C ARG A 29 8.15 18.40 -5.93
N ALA A 30 7.42 18.59 -4.82
CA ALA A 30 7.86 19.45 -3.74
C ALA A 30 9.07 18.86 -3.01
N ILE A 31 9.02 17.58 -2.68
CA ILE A 31 10.14 16.89 -2.00
C ILE A 31 11.39 16.87 -2.88
N ARG A 32 11.24 16.56 -4.18
CA ARG A 32 12.39 16.49 -5.09
C ARG A 32 13.17 17.80 -5.25
N LYS A 33 12.56 18.94 -4.96
CA LYS A 33 13.27 20.23 -4.92
C LYS A 33 14.25 20.36 -3.76
N VAL A 34 14.00 19.63 -2.68
CA VAL A 34 14.79 19.69 -1.43
C VAL A 34 15.65 18.44 -1.29
N ASP A 35 15.10 17.31 -1.64
CA ASP A 35 15.73 16.00 -1.52
C ASP A 35 15.43 15.13 -2.75
N PRO A 36 16.33 15.12 -3.73
CA PRO A 36 16.13 14.36 -4.97
C PRO A 36 16.36 12.85 -4.81
N ASP A 37 17.05 12.41 -3.76
CA ASP A 37 17.66 11.08 -3.70
C ASP A 37 16.89 10.08 -2.86
N HIS A 38 16.23 10.51 -1.77
CA HIS A 38 15.52 9.56 -0.89
C HIS A 38 14.25 9.02 -1.52
N ILE A 39 13.96 7.76 -1.18
CA ILE A 39 12.78 7.03 -1.66
C ILE A 39 11.51 7.61 -1.04
N LEU A 40 10.44 7.69 -1.83
CA LEU A 40 9.09 7.93 -1.31
C LEU A 40 8.35 6.60 -1.18
N PHE A 41 7.78 6.35 -0.01
CA PHE A 41 6.89 5.22 0.26
C PHE A 41 5.45 5.73 0.15
N LEU A 42 4.72 5.27 -0.85
CA LEU A 42 3.39 5.76 -1.19
C LEU A 42 2.34 4.72 -0.82
N ASP A 43 1.51 5.07 0.14
CA ASP A 43 0.38 4.23 0.53
C ASP A 43 -0.75 4.34 -0.49
N GLY A 44 -1.42 3.23 -0.75
CA GLY A 44 -2.64 3.21 -1.58
C GLY A 44 -3.86 3.77 -0.86
N ASN A 45 -4.94 3.90 -1.59
CA ASN A 45 -6.23 4.30 -1.05
C ASN A 45 -6.80 3.22 -0.10
N SER A 46 -7.85 3.57 0.65
CA SER A 46 -8.57 2.63 1.53
C SER A 46 -7.63 1.87 2.48
N TYR A 47 -6.94 2.61 3.33
CA TYR A 47 -5.97 2.07 4.31
C TYR A 47 -4.79 1.34 3.64
N SER A 48 -4.32 1.85 2.53
CA SER A 48 -3.23 1.26 1.75
C SER A 48 -3.51 -0.13 1.17
N MET A 49 -4.76 -0.40 0.86
CA MET A 49 -5.19 -1.67 0.27
C MET A 49 -5.61 -1.58 -1.20
N ASP A 50 -5.77 -0.37 -1.75
CA ASP A 50 -6.31 -0.15 -3.08
C ASP A 50 -5.46 0.81 -3.90
N PHE A 51 -4.95 0.33 -5.02
CA PHE A 51 -4.17 1.08 -6.01
C PHE A 51 -4.89 1.17 -7.37
N SER A 52 -6.16 0.80 -7.45
CA SER A 52 -6.90 0.71 -8.71
C SER A 52 -7.01 2.04 -9.46
N ALA A 53 -7.01 3.15 -8.73
CA ALA A 53 -7.04 4.49 -9.31
C ALA A 53 -5.67 5.07 -9.68
N PHE A 54 -4.58 4.32 -9.47
CA PHE A 54 -3.25 4.79 -9.82
C PHE A 54 -2.98 4.53 -11.29
N GLU A 55 -2.80 5.59 -12.07
CA GLU A 55 -2.56 5.52 -13.51
C GLU A 55 -1.09 5.57 -13.88
N GLU A 56 -0.30 6.30 -13.08
CA GLU A 56 1.10 6.59 -13.36
C GLU A 56 2.01 6.10 -12.24
N VAL A 57 3.21 5.71 -12.62
CA VAL A 57 4.31 5.45 -11.70
C VAL A 57 5.09 6.72 -11.48
N LEU A 58 5.27 7.12 -10.22
CA LEU A 58 6.14 8.24 -9.86
C LEU A 58 7.60 7.77 -9.72
N PRO A 59 8.57 8.61 -10.09
CA PRO A 59 9.98 8.24 -10.07
C PRO A 59 10.50 8.06 -8.64
N ASN A 60 11.40 7.09 -8.45
CA ASN A 60 12.06 6.77 -7.18
C ASN A 60 11.07 6.58 -6.02
N CYS A 61 10.00 5.82 -6.29
CA CYS A 61 8.96 5.50 -5.32
C CYS A 61 8.85 3.99 -5.08
N VAL A 62 8.46 3.63 -3.89
CA VAL A 62 8.02 2.29 -3.47
C VAL A 62 6.57 2.40 -3.07
N TYR A 63 5.74 1.47 -3.56
CA TYR A 63 4.33 1.44 -3.22
C TYR A 63 4.12 0.54 -2.01
N SER A 64 3.49 1.09 -1.00
CA SER A 64 3.35 0.44 0.31
C SER A 64 1.94 -0.12 0.45
N ILE A 65 1.81 -1.41 0.72
CA ILE A 65 0.54 -2.04 1.05
C ILE A 65 0.47 -2.33 2.55
N HIS A 66 -0.73 -2.16 3.12
CA HIS A 66 -1.02 -2.64 4.46
C HIS A 66 -1.87 -3.90 4.33
N ASP A 67 -1.35 -5.02 4.82
CA ASP A 67 -2.02 -6.30 4.66
C ASP A 67 -2.82 -6.65 5.92
N TYR A 68 -4.05 -6.13 5.97
CA TYR A 68 -5.00 -6.43 7.03
C TYR A 68 -5.72 -7.74 6.73
N SER A 69 -5.22 -8.83 7.30
CA SER A 69 -5.83 -10.16 7.13
C SER A 69 -7.26 -10.25 7.66
N ASN A 70 -7.57 -9.51 8.72
CA ASN A 70 -8.90 -9.46 9.31
C ASN A 70 -9.99 -8.83 8.41
N MET A 71 -9.59 -8.03 7.42
CA MET A 71 -10.55 -7.49 6.43
C MET A 71 -10.92 -8.52 5.34
N GLY A 72 -10.30 -9.67 5.37
CA GLY A 72 -10.59 -10.79 4.47
C GLY A 72 -11.53 -11.85 5.02
N PHE A 73 -11.76 -11.80 6.30
CA PHE A 73 -12.67 -12.74 6.98
C PHE A 73 -13.89 -12.00 7.50
N PRO A 74 -15.05 -12.66 7.60
CA PRO A 74 -16.16 -12.11 8.35
C PRO A 74 -15.70 -11.73 9.77
N ALA A 75 -16.16 -10.60 10.27
CA ALA A 75 -15.78 -10.11 11.58
C ALA A 75 -15.98 -11.18 12.66
N GLY A 76 -14.96 -11.43 13.47
CA GLY A 76 -15.01 -12.39 14.57
C GLY A 76 -14.72 -13.84 14.21
N GLN A 77 -14.43 -14.16 12.94
CA GLN A 77 -13.98 -15.51 12.61
C GLN A 77 -12.48 -15.68 12.87
N PRO A 78 -12.06 -16.72 13.61
CA PRO A 78 -10.66 -17.03 13.80
C PRO A 78 -10.03 -17.56 12.50
N TYR A 79 -8.74 -17.33 12.35
CA TYR A 79 -7.96 -17.99 11.30
C TYR A 79 -7.68 -19.45 11.73
N GLU A 80 -8.19 -20.38 10.95
CA GLU A 80 -8.03 -21.82 11.19
C GLU A 80 -7.10 -22.51 10.21
N GLY A 81 -6.59 -21.76 9.22
CA GLY A 81 -5.66 -22.29 8.21
C GLY A 81 -6.31 -23.23 7.20
N THR A 82 -7.62 -23.10 6.99
CA THR A 82 -8.30 -23.88 5.96
C THR A 82 -7.86 -23.45 4.56
N ASP A 83 -7.95 -24.34 3.58
CA ASP A 83 -7.60 -24.03 2.18
C ASP A 83 -8.42 -22.84 1.65
N GLU A 84 -9.70 -22.73 2.01
CA GLU A 84 -10.56 -21.61 1.63
C GLU A 84 -10.07 -20.28 2.21
N GLN A 85 -9.66 -20.26 3.48
CA GLN A 85 -9.09 -19.08 4.11
C GLN A 85 -7.76 -18.69 3.47
N ILE A 86 -6.89 -19.65 3.20
CA ILE A 86 -5.61 -19.44 2.51
C ILE A 86 -5.83 -18.86 1.12
N ASP A 87 -6.75 -19.42 0.33
CA ASP A 87 -7.06 -18.94 -1.00
C ASP A 87 -7.68 -17.54 -0.98
N THR A 88 -8.48 -17.23 0.03
CA THR A 88 -9.03 -15.88 0.22
C THR A 88 -7.93 -14.86 0.49
N LEU A 89 -7.00 -15.16 1.38
CA LEU A 89 -5.84 -14.28 1.65
C LEU A 89 -4.98 -14.07 0.41
N LYS A 90 -4.69 -15.14 -0.33
CA LYS A 90 -3.92 -15.05 -1.59
C LYS A 90 -4.61 -14.13 -2.60
N ARG A 91 -5.91 -14.31 -2.84
CA ARG A 91 -6.66 -13.46 -3.79
C ARG A 91 -6.68 -11.99 -3.36
N GLN A 92 -6.77 -11.72 -2.07
CA GLN A 92 -6.71 -10.35 -1.56
C GLN A 92 -5.34 -9.72 -1.75
N TYR A 93 -4.29 -10.45 -1.40
CA TYR A 93 -2.92 -10.01 -1.63
C TYR A 93 -2.67 -9.72 -3.12
N GLU A 94 -3.07 -10.63 -4.00
CA GLU A 94 -2.92 -10.46 -5.45
C GLU A 94 -3.61 -9.18 -5.96
N ARG A 95 -4.79 -8.86 -5.48
CA ARG A 95 -5.47 -7.60 -5.83
C ARG A 95 -4.72 -6.36 -5.36
N LYS A 96 -4.18 -6.40 -4.13
CA LYS A 96 -3.42 -5.27 -3.55
C LYS A 96 -2.15 -4.98 -4.36
N VAL A 97 -1.46 -6.01 -4.83
CA VAL A 97 -0.19 -5.86 -5.54
C VAL A 97 -0.32 -5.81 -7.07
N ALA A 98 -1.53 -5.88 -7.60
CA ALA A 98 -1.77 -5.94 -9.05
C ALA A 98 -1.12 -4.76 -9.81
N PHE A 99 -1.32 -3.53 -9.34
CA PHE A 99 -0.69 -2.33 -9.92
C PHE A 99 0.83 -2.45 -9.98
N MET A 100 1.46 -2.85 -8.86
CA MET A 100 2.91 -2.94 -8.77
C MET A 100 3.47 -4.04 -9.68
N ARG A 101 2.79 -5.16 -9.80
CA ARG A 101 3.17 -6.24 -10.73
C ARG A 101 3.04 -5.83 -12.18
N GLU A 102 1.92 -5.21 -12.54
CA GLU A 102 1.66 -4.73 -13.90
C GLU A 102 2.70 -3.68 -14.32
N ARG A 103 3.00 -2.75 -13.43
CA ARG A 103 3.92 -1.64 -13.69
C ARG A 103 5.38 -1.98 -13.40
N LYS A 104 5.67 -3.18 -12.86
CA LYS A 104 7.02 -3.65 -12.50
C LYS A 104 7.75 -2.69 -11.55
N VAL A 105 7.05 -2.23 -10.54
CA VAL A 105 7.59 -1.31 -9.53
C VAL A 105 7.72 -2.00 -8.17
N PRO A 106 8.61 -1.52 -7.29
CA PRO A 106 8.79 -2.09 -5.96
C PRO A 106 7.54 -1.96 -5.09
N VAL A 107 7.29 -2.97 -4.28
CA VAL A 107 6.26 -2.98 -3.25
C VAL A 107 6.89 -3.18 -1.88
N SER A 108 6.38 -2.43 -0.90
CA SER A 108 6.61 -2.67 0.52
C SER A 108 5.32 -3.16 1.15
N ALA A 109 5.40 -4.18 1.97
CA ALA A 109 4.27 -4.68 2.75
C ALA A 109 4.52 -4.46 4.23
N LEU A 110 3.65 -3.70 4.88
CA LEU A 110 3.64 -3.60 6.33
C LEU A 110 2.73 -4.69 6.90
N PRO A 111 3.23 -5.50 7.84
CA PRO A 111 2.40 -6.50 8.48
C PRO A 111 1.32 -5.83 9.32
N SER A 112 0.11 -6.39 9.29
CA SER A 112 -0.97 -5.96 10.17
C SER A 112 -0.54 -6.08 11.63
N PRO A 113 -0.86 -5.10 12.50
CA PRO A 113 -0.57 -5.19 13.94
C PRO A 113 -1.19 -6.42 14.62
N THR A 114 -2.14 -7.07 13.98
CA THR A 114 -2.86 -8.24 14.52
C THR A 114 -2.01 -9.52 14.48
N VAL A 115 -0.91 -9.57 13.71
CA VAL A 115 -0.04 -10.74 13.63
C VAL A 115 1.03 -10.78 14.74
N GLN A 116 1.12 -9.73 15.57
CA GLN A 116 2.11 -9.67 16.65
C GLN A 116 1.66 -10.33 17.96
N ARG A 117 0.60 -11.15 17.97
CA ARG A 117 0.20 -11.93 19.14
C ARG A 117 0.14 -13.43 18.80
N ILE A 118 1.30 -14.00 18.61
CA ILE A 118 1.57 -15.42 18.87
C ILE A 118 2.77 -15.49 19.79
#